data_3978a32e436496fc170c4e40ea2c49bf
#
_entry.id   3978a32e436496fc170c4e40ea2c49bf
#
_cell.length_a   1.000
_cell.length_b   1.000
_cell.length_c   1.000
_cell.angle_alpha   90.00
_cell.angle_beta   90.00
_cell.angle_gamma   90.00
#
_symmetry.space_group_name_H-M   'P 1'
#
loop_
_entity.id
_entity.type
_entity.pdbx_description
1 polymer ?
#
loop_
_entity_poly.entity_id
_entity_poly.type
_entity_poly.pdbx_seq_one_letter_code
_entity_poly.pdbx_strand_id
1 'polypeptide(L)'
;KGFSYVRAEYPIAVKRFQIAIDQAKEYGIVGKNIFGTDFSFDIEIRLGAGAFVCGEDTALLESIEGKRGQPRVKPPYPANAGLWQKPTLINNVETYANIAQIILKGSEWYSSIGTETSKGTKVFALGGNVNNIGLVEVPMGTTLREIVFDIGGGIPNGREFKAAQTGGPSGGCIPKENLDVPIDYESLKQIGSMMGSGGLIVMDDTKCMVSLAKFYLQFTVSESCGKCNPCRIGTKRMLEILERITEGKGEEKDLEKLDKLAKNIIRASVCGLGQTAPNPVLSTTKYFMDEYKEHVIDKKCRTNECKKLAKITINPELCKGCGLCSI
;
A
#
# COMPACT_ATOMS: atom_id res chain seq x y z
N LYS A 1 -6.55 27.89 10.13
CA LYS A 1 -5.43 27.70 9.21
C LYS A 1 -5.37 26.25 8.76
N GLY A 2 -5.17 26.01 7.46
CA GLY A 2 -4.98 24.69 6.86
C GLY A 2 -3.50 24.40 6.58
N PHE A 3 -3.12 23.11 6.67
CA PHE A 3 -1.81 22.63 6.27
C PHE A 3 -2.00 21.47 5.31
N SER A 4 -1.40 21.56 4.13
CA SER A 4 -1.32 20.45 3.19
C SER A 4 0.06 19.82 3.30
N TYR A 5 0.13 18.59 3.79
CA TYR A 5 1.37 17.84 3.90
C TYR A 5 1.58 17.03 2.64
N VAL A 6 2.59 17.36 1.86
CA VAL A 6 2.90 16.75 0.56
C VAL A 6 4.28 16.10 0.62
N ARG A 7 4.43 14.92 0.05
CA ARG A 7 5.74 14.26 -0.07
C ARG A 7 6.64 15.06 -1.02
N ALA A 8 7.91 15.22 -0.65
CA ALA A 8 8.89 15.95 -1.48
C ALA A 8 9.12 15.29 -2.86
N GLU A 9 8.80 14.00 -2.99
CA GLU A 9 8.88 13.24 -4.24
C GLU A 9 7.85 13.65 -5.30
N TYR A 10 6.90 14.54 -4.95
CA TYR A 10 5.86 15.04 -5.87
C TYR A 10 6.02 16.53 -6.19
N PRO A 11 7.14 16.97 -6.82
CA PRO A 11 7.41 18.39 -7.05
C PRO A 11 6.37 19.07 -7.95
N ILE A 12 5.80 18.34 -8.92
CA ILE A 12 4.75 18.86 -9.81
C ILE A 12 3.46 19.12 -9.01
N ALA A 13 3.07 18.22 -8.11
CA ALA A 13 1.91 18.40 -7.26
C ALA A 13 2.06 19.62 -6.34
N VAL A 14 3.24 19.79 -5.73
CA VAL A 14 3.57 20.96 -4.90
C VAL A 14 3.43 22.26 -5.69
N LYS A 15 4.04 22.32 -6.89
CA LYS A 15 3.97 23.49 -7.76
C LYS A 15 2.54 23.85 -8.16
N ARG A 16 1.75 22.85 -8.59
CA ARG A 16 0.34 23.06 -9.00
C ARG A 16 -0.53 23.49 -7.83
N PHE A 17 -0.32 22.91 -6.68
CA PHE A 17 -1.07 23.25 -5.48
C PHE A 17 -0.73 24.67 -5.00
N GLN A 18 0.56 25.09 -5.07
CA GLN A 18 0.95 26.46 -4.77
C GLN A 18 0.26 27.47 -5.71
N ILE A 19 0.24 27.19 -7.01
CA ILE A 19 -0.45 28.02 -7.99
C ILE A 19 -1.94 28.16 -7.62
N ALA A 20 -2.60 27.05 -7.25
CA ALA A 20 -4.01 27.07 -6.85
C ALA A 20 -4.25 27.90 -5.57
N ILE A 21 -3.33 27.81 -4.59
CA ILE A 21 -3.41 28.66 -3.38
C ILE A 21 -3.25 30.12 -3.72
N ASP A 22 -2.29 30.47 -4.60
CA ASP A 22 -2.03 31.85 -4.98
C ASP A 22 -3.23 32.46 -5.74
N GLN A 23 -3.81 31.70 -6.69
CA GLN A 23 -5.05 32.07 -7.36
C GLN A 23 -6.23 32.23 -6.38
N ALA A 24 -6.37 31.31 -5.43
CA ALA A 24 -7.43 31.40 -4.41
C ALA A 24 -7.28 32.63 -3.52
N LYS A 25 -6.06 33.05 -3.24
CA LYS A 25 -5.77 34.32 -2.53
C LYS A 25 -6.11 35.54 -3.39
N GLU A 26 -5.75 35.52 -4.67
CA GLU A 26 -6.06 36.59 -5.62
C GLU A 26 -7.57 36.78 -5.78
N TYR A 27 -8.35 35.69 -5.81
CA TYR A 27 -9.81 35.72 -5.83
C TYR A 27 -10.46 36.07 -4.45
N GLY A 28 -9.67 36.22 -3.40
CA GLY A 28 -10.20 36.56 -2.05
C GLY A 28 -10.97 35.45 -1.37
N ILE A 29 -10.82 34.18 -1.83
CA ILE A 29 -11.46 32.99 -1.23
C ILE A 29 -10.57 32.27 -0.22
N VAL A 30 -9.31 32.70 -0.10
CA VAL A 30 -8.34 32.30 0.94
C VAL A 30 -7.60 33.54 1.41
N GLY A 31 -7.36 33.68 2.70
CA GLY A 31 -6.66 34.82 3.29
C GLY A 31 -7.45 35.48 4.41
N LYS A 32 -7.39 36.82 4.47
CA LYS A 32 -8.11 37.64 5.48
C LYS A 32 -9.45 38.10 4.96
N ASN A 33 -10.44 38.20 5.85
CA ASN A 33 -11.75 38.77 5.59
C ASN A 33 -12.42 38.21 4.31
N ILE A 34 -12.46 36.89 4.18
CA ILE A 34 -12.97 36.20 3.00
C ILE A 34 -14.41 36.66 2.70
N PHE A 35 -14.66 37.07 1.44
CA PHE A 35 -15.92 37.64 0.98
C PHE A 35 -16.40 38.87 1.80
N GLY A 36 -15.46 39.63 2.38
CA GLY A 36 -15.78 40.80 3.20
C GLY A 36 -16.37 40.47 4.58
N THR A 37 -16.28 39.24 5.04
CA THR A 37 -16.70 38.77 6.36
C THR A 37 -15.54 38.82 7.35
N ASP A 38 -15.81 38.62 8.64
CA ASP A 38 -14.77 38.46 9.68
C ASP A 38 -14.01 37.12 9.59
N PHE A 39 -14.42 36.21 8.68
CA PHE A 39 -13.81 34.93 8.52
C PHE A 39 -12.48 35.04 7.76
N SER A 40 -11.43 34.47 8.34
CA SER A 40 -10.11 34.45 7.75
C SER A 40 -9.56 33.01 7.79
N PHE A 41 -9.08 32.53 6.66
CA PHE A 41 -8.51 31.18 6.55
C PHE A 41 -7.34 31.18 5.56
N ASP A 42 -6.21 30.64 5.96
CA ASP A 42 -5.01 30.52 5.11
C ASP A 42 -4.57 29.06 5.02
N ILE A 43 -3.95 28.71 3.89
CA ILE A 43 -3.42 27.37 3.60
C ILE A 43 -1.93 27.46 3.38
N GLU A 44 -1.19 26.52 3.96
CA GLU A 44 0.26 26.43 3.86
C GLU A 44 0.66 24.99 3.44
N ILE A 45 1.60 24.89 2.50
CA ILE A 45 2.18 23.61 2.10
C ILE A 45 3.32 23.26 3.05
N ARG A 46 3.33 22.03 3.54
CA ARG A 46 4.43 21.43 4.30
C ARG A 46 4.96 20.23 3.54
N LEU A 47 6.27 20.22 3.32
CA LEU A 47 6.94 19.13 2.61
C LEU A 47 7.39 18.06 3.59
N GLY A 48 7.02 16.81 3.30
CA GLY A 48 7.55 15.65 4.00
C GLY A 48 8.93 15.26 3.46
N ALA A 49 9.74 14.65 4.31
CA ALA A 49 11.09 14.18 3.95
C ALA A 49 11.12 12.71 3.48
N GLY A 50 10.01 12.19 2.97
CA GLY A 50 9.93 10.85 2.38
C GLY A 50 9.61 9.70 3.35
N ALA A 51 9.52 9.94 4.66
CA ALA A 51 9.21 8.89 5.63
C ALA A 51 7.77 8.38 5.47
N PHE A 52 7.60 7.11 5.14
CA PHE A 52 6.29 6.47 4.94
C PHE A 52 5.41 6.54 6.20
N VAL A 53 6.01 6.43 7.38
CA VAL A 53 5.30 6.53 8.66
C VAL A 53 4.56 7.87 8.83
N CYS A 54 4.98 8.94 8.18
CA CYS A 54 4.29 10.24 8.20
C CYS A 54 2.96 10.24 7.43
N GLY A 55 2.57 9.13 6.79
CA GLY A 55 1.21 8.88 6.35
C GLY A 55 0.22 8.56 7.48
N GLU A 56 0.73 8.20 8.67
CA GLU A 56 -0.09 8.07 9.88
C GLU A 56 -0.41 9.47 10.44
N ASP A 57 -1.66 9.72 10.81
CA ASP A 57 -2.18 11.03 11.17
C ASP A 57 -1.35 11.76 12.24
N THR A 58 -1.00 11.09 13.32
CA THR A 58 -0.24 11.72 14.41
C THR A 58 1.25 11.85 14.11
N ALA A 59 1.83 10.95 13.34
CA ALA A 59 3.20 11.07 12.85
C ALA A 59 3.36 12.25 11.86
N LEU A 60 2.34 12.49 11.04
CA LEU A 60 2.24 13.67 10.19
C LEU A 60 2.24 14.96 11.02
N LEU A 61 1.45 15.01 12.12
CA LEU A 61 1.44 16.16 13.03
C LEU A 61 2.80 16.42 13.66
N GLU A 62 3.47 15.37 14.16
CA GLU A 62 4.83 15.49 14.71
C GLU A 62 5.82 16.04 13.67
N SER A 63 5.71 15.61 12.41
CA SER A 63 6.54 16.10 11.32
C SER A 63 6.28 17.58 11.01
N ILE A 64 5.02 18.02 10.98
CA ILE A 64 4.67 19.44 10.79
C ILE A 64 5.20 20.31 11.94
N GLU A 65 5.19 19.78 13.15
CA GLU A 65 5.74 20.43 14.35
C GLU A 65 7.28 20.49 14.36
N GLY A 66 7.97 19.93 13.35
CA GLY A 66 9.43 19.87 13.27
C GLY A 66 10.06 18.80 14.16
N LYS A 67 9.27 17.86 14.64
CA LYS A 67 9.71 16.72 15.45
C LYS A 67 9.93 15.49 14.58
N ARG A 68 10.51 14.44 15.17
CA ARG A 68 10.62 13.14 14.50
C ARG A 68 9.23 12.58 14.21
N GLY A 69 8.98 12.15 12.97
CA GLY A 69 7.72 11.53 12.56
C GLY A 69 7.50 10.19 13.27
N GLN A 70 6.80 10.23 14.37
CA GLN A 70 6.43 9.07 15.18
C GLN A 70 4.96 9.17 15.60
N PRO A 71 4.19 8.08 15.59
CA PRO A 71 2.80 8.11 16.04
C PRO A 71 2.69 8.46 17.52
N ARG A 72 1.67 9.21 17.86
CA ARG A 72 1.25 9.46 19.26
C ARG A 72 0.39 8.30 19.77
N VAL A 73 0.39 8.09 21.05
CA VAL A 73 -0.57 7.17 21.70
C VAL A 73 -1.93 7.86 21.75
N LYS A 74 -2.98 7.16 21.41
CA LYS A 74 -4.37 7.65 21.47
C LYS A 74 -5.09 6.95 22.65
N PRO A 75 -5.93 7.64 23.44
CA PRO A 75 -6.22 9.06 23.46
C PRO A 75 -5.05 9.93 23.98
N PRO A 76 -5.02 11.25 23.71
CA PRO A 76 -6.02 12.04 23.03
C PRO A 76 -6.00 11.86 21.50
N TYR A 77 -7.17 12.01 20.86
CA TYR A 77 -7.30 12.03 19.41
C TYR A 77 -7.00 13.42 18.84
N PRO A 78 -6.57 13.54 17.57
CA PRO A 78 -6.27 14.83 16.95
C PRO A 78 -7.41 15.86 17.01
N ALA A 79 -8.66 15.40 16.97
CA ALA A 79 -9.83 16.26 17.13
C ALA A 79 -9.87 16.98 18.50
N ASN A 80 -9.22 16.39 19.53
CA ASN A 80 -9.13 16.99 20.87
C ASN A 80 -7.81 17.72 21.07
N ALA A 81 -6.68 17.09 20.66
CA ALA A 81 -5.33 17.61 20.84
C ALA A 81 -4.43 17.16 19.67
N GLY A 82 -4.50 17.89 18.57
CA GLY A 82 -3.77 17.65 17.33
C GLY A 82 -2.51 18.50 17.19
N LEU A 83 -2.44 19.30 16.12
CA LEU A 83 -1.30 20.15 15.79
C LEU A 83 -1.12 21.24 16.84
N TRP A 84 0.08 21.32 17.43
CA TRP A 84 0.41 22.18 18.59
C TRP A 84 -0.61 22.10 19.74
N GLN A 85 -1.10 20.86 19.99
CA GLN A 85 -2.08 20.55 21.04
C GLN A 85 -3.45 21.28 20.84
N LYS A 86 -3.75 21.73 19.61
CA LYS A 86 -5.03 22.32 19.28
C LYS A 86 -5.93 21.30 18.57
N PRO A 87 -7.26 21.42 18.69
CA PRO A 87 -8.18 20.59 17.92
C PRO A 87 -7.87 20.66 16.43
N THR A 88 -7.68 19.51 15.81
CA THR A 88 -7.21 19.40 14.42
C THR A 88 -8.03 18.36 13.67
N LEU A 89 -8.64 18.79 12.55
CA LEU A 89 -9.29 17.90 11.58
C LEU A 89 -8.25 17.45 10.54
N ILE A 90 -8.13 16.14 10.35
CA ILE A 90 -7.22 15.53 9.38
C ILE A 90 -8.03 14.66 8.43
N ASN A 91 -7.84 14.87 7.13
CA ASN A 91 -8.42 14.02 6.09
C ASN A 91 -7.40 13.79 4.96
N ASN A 92 -7.59 12.69 4.24
CA ASN A 92 -6.85 12.41 3.03
C ASN A 92 -7.18 13.44 1.94
N VAL A 93 -6.23 13.74 1.05
CA VAL A 93 -6.41 14.68 -0.08
C VAL A 93 -7.55 14.23 -0.99
N GLU A 94 -7.69 12.93 -1.26
CA GLU A 94 -8.78 12.40 -2.07
C GLU A 94 -10.15 12.66 -1.45
N THR A 95 -10.27 12.60 -0.12
CA THR A 95 -11.49 13.00 0.60
C THR A 95 -11.84 14.48 0.35
N TYR A 96 -10.85 15.37 0.49
CA TYR A 96 -11.08 16.81 0.21
C TYR A 96 -11.41 17.07 -1.25
N ALA A 97 -10.82 16.34 -2.21
CA ALA A 97 -11.10 16.49 -3.62
C ALA A 97 -12.56 16.19 -4.00
N ASN A 98 -13.22 15.31 -3.25
CA ASN A 98 -14.64 14.98 -3.46
C ASN A 98 -15.61 16.03 -2.91
N ILE A 99 -15.22 16.83 -1.90
CA ILE A 99 -16.14 17.72 -1.18
C ILE A 99 -16.79 18.74 -2.10
N ALA A 100 -16.05 19.36 -3.01
CA ALA A 100 -16.60 20.36 -3.93
C ALA A 100 -17.72 19.76 -4.81
N GLN A 101 -17.53 18.56 -5.34
CA GLN A 101 -18.54 17.88 -6.15
C GLN A 101 -19.77 17.47 -5.33
N ILE A 102 -19.56 17.03 -4.10
CA ILE A 102 -20.66 16.68 -3.19
C ILE A 102 -21.52 17.91 -2.88
N ILE A 103 -20.90 19.06 -2.61
CA ILE A 103 -21.62 20.32 -2.33
C ILE A 103 -22.40 20.77 -3.58
N LEU A 104 -21.80 20.69 -4.76
CA LEU A 104 -22.43 21.16 -6.01
C LEU A 104 -23.56 20.24 -6.49
N LYS A 105 -23.41 18.93 -6.37
CA LYS A 105 -24.33 17.92 -6.93
C LYS A 105 -25.27 17.29 -5.90
N GLY A 106 -24.99 17.49 -4.63
CA GLY A 106 -25.75 16.94 -3.51
C GLY A 106 -25.30 15.56 -3.04
N SER A 107 -25.72 15.24 -1.82
CA SER A 107 -25.37 13.97 -1.15
C SER A 107 -25.99 12.75 -1.84
N GLU A 108 -27.19 12.89 -2.40
CA GLU A 108 -27.88 11.81 -3.13
C GLU A 108 -27.09 11.39 -4.37
N TRP A 109 -26.58 12.36 -5.13
CA TRP A 109 -25.70 12.06 -6.26
C TRP A 109 -24.47 11.26 -5.84
N TYR A 110 -23.78 11.69 -4.79
CA TYR A 110 -22.57 10.98 -4.34
C TYR A 110 -22.90 9.58 -3.81
N SER A 111 -23.97 9.45 -3.05
CA SER A 111 -24.39 8.17 -2.49
C SER A 111 -24.97 7.18 -3.51
N SER A 112 -25.36 7.66 -4.71
CA SER A 112 -25.78 6.79 -5.82
C SER A 112 -24.61 6.06 -6.52
N ILE A 113 -23.37 6.51 -6.28
CA ILE A 113 -22.15 5.91 -6.85
C ILE A 113 -21.53 5.00 -5.79
N GLY A 114 -21.09 3.80 -6.20
CA GLY A 114 -20.43 2.84 -5.32
C GLY A 114 -21.36 1.79 -4.74
N THR A 115 -20.90 1.13 -3.68
CA THR A 115 -21.66 0.05 -2.99
C THR A 115 -22.51 0.61 -1.85
N GLU A 116 -23.25 -0.24 -1.17
CA GLU A 116 -24.07 0.17 -0.02
C GLU A 116 -23.24 0.80 1.09
N THR A 117 -22.06 0.26 1.38
CA THR A 117 -21.18 0.68 2.48
C THR A 117 -20.00 1.53 2.05
N SER A 118 -19.61 1.51 0.78
CA SER A 118 -18.50 2.29 0.22
C SER A 118 -18.98 3.16 -0.93
N LYS A 119 -19.17 4.46 -0.66
CA LYS A 119 -19.73 5.43 -1.61
C LYS A 119 -18.65 6.16 -2.40
N GLY A 120 -19.03 6.63 -3.61
CA GLY A 120 -18.19 7.42 -4.48
C GLY A 120 -17.26 6.59 -5.35
N THR A 121 -16.19 7.24 -5.76
CA THR A 121 -15.15 6.67 -6.63
C THR A 121 -13.84 6.47 -5.89
N LYS A 122 -12.94 5.70 -6.48
CA LYS A 122 -11.57 5.51 -6.00
C LYS A 122 -10.59 5.61 -7.15
N VAL A 123 -9.51 6.36 -6.93
CA VAL A 123 -8.39 6.42 -7.87
C VAL A 123 -7.39 5.31 -7.54
N PHE A 124 -7.06 4.49 -8.54
CA PHE A 124 -6.02 3.48 -8.45
C PHE A 124 -4.80 3.84 -9.29
N ALA A 125 -3.62 3.64 -8.70
CA ALA A 125 -2.36 3.61 -9.42
C ALA A 125 -2.13 2.16 -9.88
N LEU A 126 -2.58 1.85 -11.09
CA LEU A 126 -2.46 0.53 -11.72
C LEU A 126 -1.07 0.34 -12.30
N GLY A 127 -0.40 -0.73 -11.91
CA GLY A 127 0.95 -1.05 -12.36
C GLY A 127 1.28 -2.52 -12.23
N GLY A 128 2.55 -2.88 -12.48
CA GLY A 128 3.02 -4.25 -12.49
C GLY A 128 2.87 -4.92 -13.85
N ASN A 129 2.51 -6.21 -13.86
CA ASN A 129 2.36 -7.01 -15.09
C ASN A 129 0.97 -6.83 -15.71
N VAL A 130 0.72 -5.66 -16.26
CA VAL A 130 -0.53 -5.29 -16.95
C VAL A 130 -0.19 -4.45 -18.19
N ASN A 131 -0.98 -4.55 -19.27
CA ASN A 131 -0.67 -3.88 -20.53
C ASN A 131 -0.73 -2.36 -20.43
N ASN A 132 -1.76 -1.80 -19.77
CA ASN A 132 -1.94 -0.37 -19.62
C ASN A 132 -1.71 0.02 -18.14
N ILE A 133 -0.64 0.74 -17.87
CA ILE A 133 -0.32 1.28 -16.56
C ILE A 133 -0.74 2.74 -16.44
N GLY A 134 -1.14 3.20 -15.27
CA GLY A 134 -1.51 4.59 -15.05
C GLY A 134 -2.47 4.79 -13.89
N LEU A 135 -3.07 5.98 -13.84
CA LEU A 135 -4.12 6.29 -12.88
C LEU A 135 -5.49 5.96 -13.48
N VAL A 136 -6.29 5.23 -12.73
CA VAL A 136 -7.64 4.80 -13.11
C VAL A 136 -8.60 5.20 -12.00
N GLU A 137 -9.63 5.98 -12.34
CA GLU A 137 -10.72 6.29 -11.42
C GLU A 137 -11.94 5.42 -11.76
N VAL A 138 -12.43 4.69 -10.77
CA VAL A 138 -13.57 3.78 -10.92
C VAL A 138 -14.55 3.96 -9.75
N PRO A 139 -15.85 3.67 -9.96
CA PRO A 139 -16.80 3.55 -8.85
C PRO A 139 -16.34 2.50 -7.83
N MET A 140 -16.59 2.76 -6.57
CA MET A 140 -16.41 1.74 -5.53
C MET A 140 -17.27 0.52 -5.87
N GLY A 141 -16.71 -0.68 -5.72
CA GLY A 141 -17.38 -1.93 -6.07
C GLY A 141 -17.12 -2.42 -7.50
N THR A 142 -16.39 -1.67 -8.34
CA THR A 142 -15.83 -2.19 -9.59
C THR A 142 -14.97 -3.41 -9.26
N THR A 143 -15.10 -4.49 -10.02
CA THR A 143 -14.34 -5.72 -9.76
C THR A 143 -12.88 -5.60 -10.14
N LEU A 144 -12.02 -6.39 -9.48
CA LEU A 144 -10.62 -6.46 -9.85
C LEU A 144 -10.45 -6.92 -11.32
N ARG A 145 -11.34 -7.78 -11.81
CA ARG A 145 -11.35 -8.25 -13.19
C ARG A 145 -11.52 -7.09 -14.18
N GLU A 146 -12.55 -6.26 -13.98
CA GLU A 146 -12.80 -5.10 -14.84
C GLU A 146 -11.60 -4.13 -14.84
N ILE A 147 -11.00 -3.87 -13.67
CA ILE A 147 -9.83 -2.97 -13.59
C ILE A 147 -8.63 -3.56 -14.34
N VAL A 148 -8.33 -4.85 -14.17
CA VAL A 148 -7.13 -5.47 -14.76
C VAL A 148 -7.31 -5.77 -16.25
N PHE A 149 -8.46 -6.30 -16.66
CA PHE A 149 -8.64 -6.80 -18.02
C PHE A 149 -9.32 -5.79 -18.93
N ASP A 150 -10.40 -5.15 -18.50
CA ASP A 150 -11.15 -4.24 -19.37
C ASP A 150 -10.46 -2.88 -19.50
N ILE A 151 -9.97 -2.34 -18.36
CA ILE A 151 -9.27 -1.06 -18.34
C ILE A 151 -7.76 -1.24 -18.57
N GLY A 152 -7.15 -2.16 -17.81
CA GLY A 152 -5.72 -2.46 -17.86
C GLY A 152 -5.28 -3.23 -19.12
N GLY A 153 -6.22 -3.75 -19.91
CA GLY A 153 -5.93 -4.49 -21.14
C GLY A 153 -5.34 -5.88 -20.91
N GLY A 154 -5.45 -6.43 -19.71
CA GLY A 154 -5.00 -7.78 -19.36
C GLY A 154 -3.49 -7.92 -19.15
N ILE A 155 -3.05 -9.17 -19.09
CA ILE A 155 -1.65 -9.53 -18.78
C ILE A 155 -0.84 -9.58 -20.09
N PRO A 156 0.35 -8.96 -20.14
CA PRO A 156 1.18 -8.94 -21.35
C PRO A 156 1.73 -10.32 -21.72
N ASN A 157 2.09 -10.46 -22.99
CA ASN A 157 2.79 -11.63 -23.55
C ASN A 157 2.05 -12.97 -23.41
N GLY A 158 0.72 -12.95 -23.33
CA GLY A 158 -0.10 -14.17 -23.21
C GLY A 158 0.08 -14.93 -21.89
N ARG A 159 0.63 -14.27 -20.85
CA ARG A 159 0.80 -14.86 -19.53
C ARG A 159 -0.51 -14.87 -18.75
N GLU A 160 -0.53 -15.64 -17.67
CA GLU A 160 -1.70 -15.71 -16.80
C GLU A 160 -1.60 -14.71 -15.63
N PHE A 161 -2.75 -14.16 -15.26
CA PHE A 161 -2.89 -13.42 -14.01
C PHE A 161 -2.68 -14.39 -12.84
N LYS A 162 -1.79 -14.03 -11.92
CA LYS A 162 -1.54 -14.78 -10.70
C LYS A 162 -2.18 -14.14 -9.49
N ALA A 163 -1.91 -12.86 -9.30
CA ALA A 163 -2.41 -12.11 -8.15
C ALA A 163 -2.33 -10.60 -8.37
N ALA A 164 -2.98 -9.82 -7.52
CA ALA A 164 -2.78 -8.39 -7.41
C ALA A 164 -2.56 -7.99 -5.94
N GLN A 165 -1.67 -7.05 -5.71
CA GLN A 165 -1.44 -6.43 -4.41
C GLN A 165 -2.21 -5.12 -4.33
N THR A 166 -3.11 -4.97 -3.35
CA THR A 166 -3.80 -3.71 -3.04
C THR A 166 -3.34 -3.15 -1.71
N GLY A 167 -3.59 -1.87 -1.46
CA GLY A 167 -3.25 -1.23 -0.20
C GLY A 167 -1.78 -0.88 -0.01
N GLY A 168 -0.99 -0.95 -1.09
CA GLY A 168 0.44 -0.68 -1.04
C GLY A 168 1.25 -1.78 -0.34
N PRO A 169 2.47 -1.47 0.17
CA PRO A 169 3.39 -2.45 0.73
C PRO A 169 2.90 -3.20 1.96
N SER A 170 1.94 -2.64 2.68
CA SER A 170 1.35 -3.26 3.88
C SER A 170 -0.09 -3.75 3.66
N GLY A 171 -0.52 -3.79 2.40
CA GLY A 171 -1.81 -4.35 2.02
C GLY A 171 -1.79 -5.87 1.84
N GLY A 172 -2.82 -6.41 1.21
CA GLY A 172 -2.98 -7.85 0.99
C GLY A 172 -2.90 -8.24 -0.48
N CYS A 173 -2.53 -9.47 -0.71
CA CYS A 173 -2.49 -10.09 -2.02
C CYS A 173 -3.85 -10.72 -2.34
N ILE A 174 -4.40 -10.43 -3.52
CA ILE A 174 -5.66 -10.96 -4.04
C ILE A 174 -5.33 -11.97 -5.13
N PRO A 175 -5.63 -13.26 -4.95
CA PRO A 175 -5.34 -14.31 -5.92
C PRO A 175 -6.36 -14.36 -7.06
N LYS A 176 -6.09 -15.18 -8.08
CA LYS A 176 -6.91 -15.35 -9.29
C LYS A 176 -8.37 -15.72 -8.97
N GLU A 177 -8.59 -16.51 -7.94
CA GLU A 177 -9.92 -16.97 -7.50
C GLU A 177 -10.80 -15.83 -6.99
N ASN A 178 -10.19 -14.70 -6.63
CA ASN A 178 -10.88 -13.52 -6.11
C ASN A 178 -10.93 -12.36 -7.12
N LEU A 179 -10.76 -12.61 -8.42
CA LEU A 179 -10.82 -11.59 -9.47
C LEU A 179 -12.17 -10.85 -9.54
N ASP A 180 -13.25 -11.53 -9.18
CA ASP A 180 -14.60 -10.99 -9.24
C ASP A 180 -15.07 -10.35 -7.94
N VAL A 181 -14.16 -10.22 -6.96
CA VAL A 181 -14.46 -9.52 -5.71
C VAL A 181 -14.59 -8.01 -6.00
N PRO A 182 -15.68 -7.38 -5.54
CA PRO A 182 -15.83 -5.94 -5.60
C PRO A 182 -14.70 -5.23 -4.85
N ILE A 183 -14.11 -4.23 -5.48
CA ILE A 183 -13.07 -3.43 -4.84
C ILE A 183 -13.74 -2.33 -4.00
N ASP A 184 -14.07 -2.69 -2.77
CA ASP A 184 -14.56 -1.79 -1.75
C ASP A 184 -13.92 -2.11 -0.38
N TYR A 185 -14.16 -1.27 0.63
CA TYR A 185 -13.49 -1.42 1.93
C TYR A 185 -13.85 -2.72 2.65
N GLU A 186 -15.10 -3.13 2.59
CA GLU A 186 -15.60 -4.31 3.33
C GLU A 186 -15.19 -5.61 2.63
N SER A 187 -15.40 -5.67 1.32
CA SER A 187 -15.06 -6.87 0.52
C SER A 187 -13.55 -7.16 0.56
N LEU A 188 -12.71 -6.14 0.43
CA LEU A 188 -11.26 -6.31 0.53
C LEU A 188 -10.85 -6.81 1.92
N LYS A 189 -11.44 -6.29 2.98
CA LYS A 189 -11.17 -6.72 4.35
C LYS A 189 -11.54 -8.19 4.60
N GLN A 190 -12.67 -8.64 4.05
CA GLN A 190 -13.12 -10.05 4.18
C GLN A 190 -12.12 -11.04 3.58
N ILE A 191 -11.47 -10.70 2.48
CA ILE A 191 -10.46 -11.55 1.84
C ILE A 191 -9.05 -11.39 2.45
N GLY A 192 -8.87 -10.50 3.43
CA GLY A 192 -7.58 -10.25 4.09
C GLY A 192 -6.70 -9.24 3.36
N SER A 193 -7.31 -8.39 2.54
CA SER A 193 -6.65 -7.27 1.89
C SER A 193 -7.14 -5.94 2.44
N MET A 194 -6.75 -4.83 1.83
CA MET A 194 -7.19 -3.47 2.19
C MET A 194 -7.10 -2.53 1.01
N MET A 195 -7.93 -1.48 1.02
CA MET A 195 -7.95 -0.45 -0.01
C MET A 195 -6.66 0.38 -0.06
N GLY A 196 -6.20 0.82 1.10
CA GLY A 196 -5.09 1.76 1.20
C GLY A 196 -5.33 3.05 0.42
N SER A 197 -4.27 3.61 -0.14
CA SER A 197 -4.31 4.83 -0.96
C SER A 197 -4.57 4.58 -2.46
N GLY A 198 -4.93 3.36 -2.85
CA GLY A 198 -5.22 3.02 -4.25
C GLY A 198 -4.04 2.45 -5.03
N GLY A 199 -2.96 2.03 -4.38
CA GLY A 199 -1.91 1.27 -5.07
C GLY A 199 -2.43 -0.10 -5.49
N LEU A 200 -2.30 -0.46 -6.76
CA LEU A 200 -2.74 -1.74 -7.33
C LEU A 200 -1.65 -2.30 -8.24
N ILE A 201 -0.95 -3.32 -7.77
CA ILE A 201 0.16 -3.93 -8.49
C ILE A 201 -0.23 -5.33 -8.95
N VAL A 202 -0.29 -5.52 -10.25
CA VAL A 202 -0.67 -6.78 -10.90
C VAL A 202 0.56 -7.67 -11.07
N MET A 203 0.39 -8.96 -10.85
CA MET A 203 1.44 -9.97 -10.96
C MET A 203 0.99 -11.13 -11.85
N ASP A 204 1.88 -11.55 -12.74
CA ASP A 204 1.70 -12.72 -13.58
C ASP A 204 2.30 -14.00 -12.95
N ASP A 205 2.20 -15.10 -13.67
CA ASP A 205 2.66 -16.43 -13.29
C ASP A 205 4.19 -16.55 -13.09
N THR A 206 4.97 -15.55 -13.51
CA THR A 206 6.43 -15.54 -13.30
C THR A 206 6.86 -15.11 -11.92
N LYS A 207 5.95 -14.56 -11.10
CA LYS A 207 6.29 -14.02 -9.78
C LYS A 207 6.25 -15.09 -8.69
N CYS A 208 7.30 -15.10 -7.85
CA CYS A 208 7.35 -15.90 -6.64
C CYS A 208 6.67 -15.18 -5.48
N MET A 209 5.64 -15.77 -4.91
CA MET A 209 4.86 -15.13 -3.84
C MET A 209 5.62 -15.04 -2.52
N VAL A 210 6.59 -15.94 -2.29
CA VAL A 210 7.50 -15.88 -1.12
C VAL A 210 8.48 -14.71 -1.25
N SER A 211 9.04 -14.52 -2.44
CA SER A 211 9.94 -13.39 -2.76
C SER A 211 9.19 -12.06 -2.66
N LEU A 212 7.95 -12.02 -3.14
CA LEU A 212 7.08 -10.87 -3.05
C LEU A 212 6.79 -10.47 -1.60
N ALA A 213 6.40 -11.44 -0.75
CA ALA A 213 6.17 -11.19 0.67
C ALA A 213 7.42 -10.66 1.37
N LYS A 214 8.59 -11.22 1.05
CA LYS A 214 9.89 -10.72 1.52
C LYS A 214 10.12 -9.27 1.12
N PHE A 215 9.89 -8.93 -0.14
CA PHE A 215 10.08 -7.59 -0.69
C PHE A 215 9.24 -6.54 0.05
N TYR A 216 7.94 -6.81 0.23
CA TYR A 216 7.06 -5.87 0.94
C TYR A 216 7.39 -5.76 2.43
N LEU A 217 7.76 -6.86 3.06
CA LEU A 217 8.15 -6.83 4.47
C LEU A 217 9.48 -6.09 4.65
N GLN A 218 10.43 -6.22 3.73
CA GLN A 218 11.69 -5.46 3.74
C GLN A 218 11.45 -3.96 3.68
N PHE A 219 10.54 -3.52 2.81
CA PHE A 219 10.09 -2.12 2.80
C PHE A 219 9.57 -1.68 4.17
N THR A 220 8.67 -2.46 4.77
CA THR A 220 8.09 -2.11 6.07
C THR A 220 9.14 -2.07 7.19
N VAL A 221 10.13 -2.96 7.15
CA VAL A 221 11.27 -2.95 8.10
C VAL A 221 12.08 -1.66 7.95
N SER A 222 12.36 -1.22 6.72
CA SER A 222 13.13 0.01 6.47
C SER A 222 12.36 1.28 6.86
N GLU A 223 11.03 1.27 6.73
CA GLU A 223 10.15 2.40 7.04
C GLU A 223 9.65 2.44 8.49
N SER A 224 10.01 1.48 9.31
CA SER A 224 9.65 1.46 10.72
C SER A 224 10.27 2.65 11.46
N CYS A 225 9.44 3.46 12.14
CA CYS A 225 9.94 4.57 12.97
C CYS A 225 10.74 4.11 14.19
N GLY A 226 10.69 2.80 14.53
CA GLY A 226 11.41 2.19 15.63
C GLY A 226 10.80 2.40 17.03
N LYS A 227 9.66 3.08 17.14
CA LYS A 227 9.05 3.43 18.44
C LYS A 227 8.63 2.22 19.26
N CYS A 228 7.94 1.25 18.65
CA CYS A 228 7.43 0.08 19.36
C CYS A 228 8.16 -1.21 18.98
N ASN A 229 8.46 -2.05 19.97
CA ASN A 229 9.21 -3.29 19.79
C ASN A 229 8.54 -4.29 18.84
N PRO A 230 7.19 -4.49 18.87
CA PRO A 230 6.55 -5.43 17.95
C PRO A 230 6.80 -5.10 16.48
N CYS A 231 6.70 -3.83 16.10
CA CYS A 231 7.05 -3.40 14.75
C CYS A 231 8.56 -3.49 14.50
N ARG A 232 9.38 -2.77 15.29
CA ARG A 232 10.84 -2.68 15.07
C ARG A 232 11.54 -4.02 15.02
N ILE A 233 11.28 -4.89 16.01
CA ILE A 233 11.98 -6.18 16.16
C ILE A 233 11.19 -7.30 15.48
N GLY A 234 9.87 -7.32 15.66
CA GLY A 234 9.03 -8.40 15.12
C GLY A 234 9.08 -8.48 13.60
N THR A 235 8.93 -7.35 12.89
CA THR A 235 9.01 -7.35 11.41
C THR A 235 10.39 -7.77 10.92
N LYS A 236 11.47 -7.36 11.60
CA LYS A 236 12.81 -7.80 11.26
C LYS A 236 12.99 -9.32 11.42
N ARG A 237 12.47 -9.89 12.51
CA ARG A 237 12.51 -11.35 12.72
C ARG A 237 11.70 -12.12 11.68
N MET A 238 10.53 -11.59 11.28
CA MET A 238 9.78 -12.16 10.15
C MET A 238 10.58 -12.10 8.85
N LEU A 239 11.25 -10.98 8.57
CA LEU A 239 12.07 -10.81 7.38
C LEU A 239 13.21 -11.83 7.33
N GLU A 240 13.94 -12.02 8.44
CA GLU A 240 15.01 -13.01 8.55
C GLU A 240 14.52 -14.45 8.28
N ILE A 241 13.28 -14.76 8.65
CA ILE A 241 12.67 -16.06 8.31
C ILE A 241 12.43 -16.17 6.80
N LEU A 242 11.86 -15.14 6.17
CA LEU A 242 11.63 -15.14 4.71
C LEU A 242 12.94 -15.16 3.92
N GLU A 243 13.99 -14.48 4.40
CA GLU A 243 15.32 -14.54 3.82
C GLU A 243 15.87 -15.98 3.86
N ARG A 244 15.80 -16.67 5.01
CA ARG A 244 16.20 -18.08 5.10
C ARG A 244 15.40 -18.97 4.16
N ILE A 245 14.09 -18.77 4.06
CA ILE A 245 13.23 -19.55 3.16
C ILE A 245 13.64 -19.34 1.70
N THR A 246 13.84 -18.10 1.27
CA THR A 246 14.24 -17.77 -0.11
C THR A 246 15.69 -18.15 -0.44
N GLU A 247 16.53 -18.38 0.59
CA GLU A 247 17.90 -18.91 0.46
C GLU A 247 18.01 -20.43 0.52
N GLY A 248 16.89 -21.14 0.66
CA GLY A 248 16.88 -22.60 0.77
C GLY A 248 17.20 -23.17 2.16
N LYS A 249 17.35 -22.29 3.15
CA LYS A 249 17.68 -22.65 4.55
C LYS A 249 16.43 -22.70 5.46
N GLY A 250 15.24 -22.48 4.91
CA GLY A 250 13.98 -22.50 5.66
C GLY A 250 13.65 -23.91 6.17
N GLU A 251 12.94 -23.97 7.28
CA GLU A 251 12.46 -25.20 7.92
C GLU A 251 10.94 -25.15 8.07
N GLU A 252 10.24 -26.28 8.13
CA GLU A 252 8.76 -26.31 8.26
C GLU A 252 8.27 -25.52 9.48
N LYS A 253 8.98 -25.58 10.59
CA LYS A 253 8.66 -24.79 11.79
C LYS A 253 8.71 -23.27 11.57
N ASP A 254 9.35 -22.80 10.51
CA ASP A 254 9.40 -21.38 10.18
C ASP A 254 8.05 -20.86 9.68
N LEU A 255 7.22 -21.71 9.04
CA LEU A 255 5.86 -21.34 8.61
C LEU A 255 4.97 -21.04 9.83
N GLU A 256 5.02 -21.88 10.87
CA GLU A 256 4.27 -21.63 12.11
C GLU A 256 4.79 -20.39 12.84
N LYS A 257 6.11 -20.13 12.83
CA LYS A 257 6.70 -18.95 13.44
C LYS A 257 6.25 -17.67 12.73
N LEU A 258 6.14 -17.67 11.40
CA LEU A 258 5.63 -16.54 10.64
C LEU A 258 4.22 -16.15 11.09
N ASP A 259 3.31 -17.13 11.22
CA ASP A 259 1.93 -16.87 11.67
C ASP A 259 1.89 -16.33 13.11
N LYS A 260 2.63 -16.94 14.04
CA LYS A 260 2.69 -16.48 15.44
C LYS A 260 3.26 -15.07 15.56
N LEU A 261 4.35 -14.76 14.85
CA LEU A 261 4.95 -13.43 14.83
C LEU A 261 3.99 -12.41 14.23
N ALA A 262 3.34 -12.73 13.11
CA ALA A 262 2.37 -11.86 12.46
C ALA A 262 1.25 -11.45 13.42
N LYS A 263 0.62 -12.39 14.09
CA LYS A 263 -0.45 -12.15 15.08
C LYS A 263 0.02 -11.26 16.22
N ASN A 264 1.24 -11.47 16.73
CA ASN A 264 1.81 -10.66 17.80
C ASN A 264 2.11 -9.22 17.35
N ILE A 265 2.66 -9.05 16.14
CA ILE A 265 2.96 -7.73 15.58
C ILE A 265 1.67 -6.94 15.39
N ILE A 266 0.63 -7.55 14.82
CA ILE A 266 -0.67 -6.92 14.61
C ILE A 266 -1.27 -6.42 15.93
N ARG A 267 -1.29 -7.27 16.97
CA ARG A 267 -1.93 -6.98 18.26
C ARG A 267 -1.22 -5.93 19.09
N ALA A 268 0.11 -5.89 19.00
CA ALA A 268 0.92 -5.12 19.94
C ALA A 268 1.60 -3.87 19.32
N SER A 269 1.44 -3.65 18.01
CA SER A 269 1.95 -2.44 17.35
C SER A 269 1.07 -1.23 17.63
N VAL A 270 1.71 -0.07 17.81
CA VAL A 270 1.03 1.19 18.21
C VAL A 270 0.23 1.81 17.06
N CYS A 271 0.67 1.66 15.82
CA CYS A 271 0.05 2.31 14.66
C CYS A 271 -0.21 1.34 13.50
N GLY A 272 -0.98 1.81 12.51
CA GLY A 272 -1.35 1.05 11.31
C GLY A 272 -0.17 0.47 10.54
N LEU A 273 1.00 1.16 10.47
CA LEU A 273 2.17 0.62 9.79
C LEU A 273 2.58 -0.75 10.36
N GLY A 274 2.74 -0.86 11.68
CA GLY A 274 3.10 -2.13 12.30
C GLY A 274 1.95 -3.13 12.30
N GLN A 275 0.70 -2.66 12.50
CA GLN A 275 -0.48 -3.54 12.52
C GLN A 275 -0.76 -4.18 11.15
N THR A 276 -0.40 -3.53 10.05
CA THR A 276 -0.61 -4.05 8.70
C THR A 276 0.65 -4.65 8.05
N ALA A 277 1.83 -4.43 8.62
CA ALA A 277 3.10 -4.96 8.13
C ALA A 277 3.08 -6.46 7.78
N PRO A 278 2.42 -7.34 8.57
CA PRO A 278 2.36 -8.77 8.28
C PRO A 278 1.39 -9.17 7.16
N ASN A 279 0.50 -8.28 6.69
CA ASN A 279 -0.55 -8.63 5.74
C ASN A 279 -0.04 -9.28 4.45
N PRO A 280 1.03 -8.80 3.79
CA PRO A 280 1.57 -9.48 2.61
C PRO A 280 1.99 -10.92 2.90
N VAL A 281 2.58 -11.17 4.06
CA VAL A 281 2.99 -12.52 4.47
C VAL A 281 1.76 -13.39 4.75
N LEU A 282 0.78 -12.88 5.50
CA LEU A 282 -0.43 -13.63 5.84
C LEU A 282 -1.28 -13.94 4.62
N SER A 283 -1.46 -12.98 3.70
CA SER A 283 -2.22 -13.21 2.48
C SER A 283 -1.52 -14.18 1.53
N THR A 284 -0.20 -14.06 1.35
CA THR A 284 0.54 -15.00 0.51
C THR A 284 0.63 -16.40 1.11
N THR A 285 0.79 -16.54 2.43
CA THR A 285 0.73 -17.87 3.07
C THR A 285 -0.68 -18.47 3.01
N LYS A 286 -1.73 -17.65 3.08
CA LYS A 286 -3.11 -18.13 2.96
C LYS A 286 -3.41 -18.71 1.58
N TYR A 287 -3.01 -18.02 0.52
CA TYR A 287 -3.42 -18.34 -0.86
C TYR A 287 -2.36 -19.12 -1.66
N PHE A 288 -1.09 -19.08 -1.26
CA PHE A 288 0.04 -19.69 -1.97
C PHE A 288 0.92 -20.53 -1.04
N MET A 289 0.30 -21.23 -0.09
CA MET A 289 1.01 -22.09 0.85
C MET A 289 1.84 -23.18 0.16
N ASP A 290 1.40 -23.63 -1.01
CA ASP A 290 2.11 -24.58 -1.84
C ASP A 290 3.49 -24.05 -2.27
N GLU A 291 3.61 -22.79 -2.65
CA GLU A 291 4.92 -22.19 -2.97
C GLU A 291 5.82 -22.12 -1.74
N TYR A 292 5.28 -21.80 -0.56
CA TYR A 292 6.05 -21.82 0.68
C TYR A 292 6.56 -23.22 1.01
N LYS A 293 5.72 -24.25 0.85
CA LYS A 293 6.14 -25.66 1.05
C LYS A 293 7.21 -26.07 0.07
N GLU A 294 7.10 -25.74 -1.22
CA GLU A 294 8.16 -26.00 -2.20
C GLU A 294 9.50 -25.37 -1.78
N HIS A 295 9.50 -24.14 -1.31
CA HIS A 295 10.72 -23.48 -0.84
C HIS A 295 11.33 -24.15 0.39
N VAL A 296 10.48 -24.60 1.32
CA VAL A 296 10.91 -25.13 2.61
C VAL A 296 11.23 -26.62 2.53
N ILE A 297 10.40 -27.44 1.86
CA ILE A 297 10.51 -28.90 1.78
C ILE A 297 11.36 -29.29 0.58
N ASP A 298 10.94 -28.88 -0.64
CA ASP A 298 11.54 -29.32 -1.89
C ASP A 298 12.81 -28.53 -2.26
N LYS A 299 13.10 -27.47 -1.50
CA LYS A 299 14.20 -26.53 -1.77
C LYS A 299 14.20 -26.04 -3.22
N LYS A 300 13.03 -25.68 -3.72
CA LYS A 300 12.79 -25.28 -5.11
C LYS A 300 11.97 -24.01 -5.17
N CYS A 301 12.25 -23.16 -6.13
CA CYS A 301 11.42 -22.03 -6.52
C CYS A 301 10.88 -22.27 -7.94
N ARG A 302 9.56 -22.49 -8.09
CA ARG A 302 8.95 -22.82 -9.39
C ARG A 302 9.13 -21.73 -10.45
N THR A 303 9.30 -20.49 -10.03
CA THR A 303 9.52 -19.34 -10.93
C THR A 303 11.00 -19.03 -11.17
N ASN A 304 11.92 -19.69 -10.46
CA ASN A 304 13.35 -19.42 -10.45
C ASN A 304 13.75 -17.98 -10.03
N GLU A 305 12.84 -17.22 -9.45
CA GLU A 305 13.11 -15.87 -8.95
C GLU A 305 14.05 -15.89 -7.73
N CYS A 306 13.93 -16.91 -6.88
CA CYS A 306 14.82 -17.14 -5.75
C CYS A 306 16.11 -17.80 -6.21
N LYS A 307 17.12 -17.01 -6.57
CA LYS A 307 18.37 -17.48 -7.20
C LYS A 307 19.08 -18.61 -6.47
N LYS A 308 19.01 -18.66 -5.13
CA LYS A 308 19.63 -19.72 -4.33
C LYS A 308 18.89 -21.07 -4.43
N LEU A 309 17.65 -21.06 -4.90
CA LEU A 309 16.81 -22.23 -5.14
C LEU A 309 16.64 -22.53 -6.63
N ALA A 310 17.19 -21.70 -7.51
CA ALA A 310 17.16 -21.90 -8.94
C ALA A 310 18.12 -23.04 -9.33
N LYS A 311 17.59 -24.09 -9.97
CA LYS A 311 18.43 -25.15 -10.52
C LYS A 311 18.77 -24.79 -11.96
N ILE A 312 20.05 -24.65 -12.24
CA ILE A 312 20.57 -24.56 -13.62
C ILE A 312 20.57 -25.96 -14.20
N THR A 313 19.79 -26.19 -15.25
CA THR A 313 19.77 -27.47 -15.96
C THR A 313 20.17 -27.27 -17.41
N ILE A 314 20.95 -28.20 -17.93
CA ILE A 314 21.30 -28.25 -19.36
C ILE A 314 20.25 -29.10 -20.04
N ASN A 315 19.58 -28.56 -21.07
CA ASN A 315 18.70 -29.36 -21.90
C ASN A 315 19.56 -30.28 -22.80
N PRO A 316 19.49 -31.61 -22.62
CA PRO A 316 20.32 -32.53 -23.39
C PRO A 316 20.10 -32.47 -24.92
N GLU A 317 18.84 -32.16 -25.33
CA GLU A 317 18.48 -32.09 -26.75
C GLU A 317 19.03 -30.82 -27.44
N LEU A 318 19.29 -29.77 -26.70
CA LEU A 318 19.87 -28.52 -27.19
C LEU A 318 21.35 -28.40 -26.92
N CYS A 319 21.91 -29.31 -26.15
CA CYS A 319 23.31 -29.29 -25.75
C CYS A 319 24.21 -29.74 -26.89
N LYS A 320 25.10 -28.86 -27.35
CA LYS A 320 26.12 -29.15 -28.37
C LYS A 320 27.43 -29.74 -27.81
N GLY A 321 27.50 -30.00 -26.51
CA GLY A 321 28.70 -30.55 -25.87
C GLY A 321 29.92 -29.62 -25.85
N CYS A 322 29.75 -28.32 -26.00
CA CYS A 322 30.87 -27.37 -26.13
C CYS A 322 31.64 -27.08 -24.82
N GLY A 323 31.16 -27.55 -23.66
CA GLY A 323 31.84 -27.38 -22.36
C GLY A 323 31.75 -25.96 -21.75
N LEU A 324 31.19 -24.97 -22.44
CA LEU A 324 31.11 -23.57 -21.94
C LEU A 324 30.34 -23.41 -20.64
N CYS A 325 29.43 -24.33 -20.32
CA CYS A 325 28.64 -24.30 -19.09
C CYS A 325 29.29 -25.00 -17.89
N SER A 326 30.46 -25.57 -18.06
CA SER A 326 31.26 -26.26 -17.01
C SER A 326 32.44 -25.42 -16.51
N ILE A 327 32.62 -24.22 -17.07
CA ILE A 327 33.60 -23.23 -16.64
C ILE A 327 32.90 -22.26 -15.71
#